data_7b0c8047af4d50ef16851da1f8303111
#
_entry.id   7b0c8047af4d50ef16851da1f8303111
#
_cell.length_a   1.000
_cell.length_b   1.000
_cell.length_c   1.000
_cell.angle_alpha   90.00
_cell.angle_beta   90.00
_cell.angle_gamma   90.00
#
_symmetry.space_group_name_H-M   'P 1'
#
loop_
_entity.id
_entity.type
_entity.pdbx_description
1 polymer ?
#
loop_
_entity_poly.entity_id
_entity_poly.type
_entity_poly.pdbx_seq_one_letter_code
_entity_poly.pdbx_strand_id
1 'polypeptide(L)'
;MIYSLIDYFIPDPLPPLRTTRSFLVICCLFLFLSIALFGCGDQQVQQPDPRLKAFHVLSAHIIILDTQAEVDGTVQNTGHDRYPYDVTLTATFYDNAGNAVGQAQGTAEDILPGMTRPFVLLGQVDSAKYSRMVVSPLSLRERRYEKNLPSPPPITP
;
A
#
# COMPACT_ATOMS: atom_id res chain seq x y z
N MET A 1 -39.34 7.99 -73.08
CA MET A 1 -38.11 8.74 -73.44
C MET A 1 -37.83 9.72 -72.30
N ILE A 2 -36.97 9.28 -71.39
CA ILE A 2 -36.51 10.13 -70.29
C ILE A 2 -35.00 9.84 -70.18
N TYR A 3 -34.18 10.75 -70.62
CA TYR A 3 -32.72 10.70 -70.42
C TYR A 3 -32.39 11.33 -69.07
N SER A 4 -31.78 10.51 -68.21
CA SER A 4 -31.23 10.91 -66.93
C SER A 4 -29.86 11.53 -67.13
N LEU A 5 -29.70 12.75 -66.73
CA LEU A 5 -28.44 13.47 -66.60
C LEU A 5 -27.79 13.01 -65.29
N ILE A 6 -26.70 12.26 -65.38
CA ILE A 6 -25.84 12.02 -64.22
C ILE A 6 -24.62 12.94 -64.38
N ASP A 7 -24.65 14.07 -63.68
CA ASP A 7 -23.45 14.92 -63.54
C ASP A 7 -22.39 14.22 -62.70
N TYR A 8 -21.26 13.96 -63.32
CA TYR A 8 -20.08 13.42 -62.74
C TYR A 8 -19.40 14.54 -61.93
N PHE A 9 -19.56 14.50 -60.59
CA PHE A 9 -18.79 15.36 -59.68
C PHE A 9 -17.42 14.74 -59.47
N ILE A 10 -16.39 15.27 -60.17
CA ILE A 10 -15.01 14.90 -59.98
C ILE A 10 -14.48 15.80 -58.83
N PRO A 11 -14.13 15.27 -57.64
CA PRO A 11 -13.50 16.07 -56.60
C PRO A 11 -12.04 16.39 -57.03
N ASP A 12 -11.68 17.65 -56.85
CA ASP A 12 -10.32 18.15 -57.07
C ASP A 12 -9.29 17.41 -56.24
N PRO A 13 -8.07 17.15 -56.77
CA PRO A 13 -7.00 16.51 -56.04
C PRO A 13 -6.51 17.41 -54.90
N LEU A 14 -6.55 16.90 -53.71
CA LEU A 14 -6.06 17.56 -52.48
C LEU A 14 -4.56 17.94 -52.65
N PRO A 15 -4.18 19.15 -52.18
CA PRO A 15 -2.78 19.59 -52.25
C PRO A 15 -1.86 18.70 -51.43
N PRO A 16 -0.59 18.50 -51.85
CA PRO A 16 0.35 17.61 -51.16
C PRO A 16 0.69 18.15 -49.79
N LEU A 17 0.39 17.35 -48.74
CA LEU A 17 0.72 17.59 -47.34
C LEU A 17 2.25 17.62 -47.16
N ARG A 18 2.86 18.80 -47.37
CA ARG A 18 4.29 19.03 -47.03
C ARG A 18 4.55 19.25 -45.53
N THR A 19 3.54 19.17 -44.68
CA THR A 19 3.62 19.52 -43.26
C THR A 19 3.75 18.33 -42.29
N THR A 20 3.78 17.08 -42.81
CA THR A 20 3.75 15.87 -41.94
C THR A 20 5.02 15.68 -41.13
N ARG A 21 6.20 16.14 -41.58
CA ARG A 21 7.44 15.94 -40.82
C ARG A 21 7.53 16.82 -39.56
N SER A 22 7.08 18.08 -39.65
CA SER A 22 7.10 18.99 -38.49
C SER A 22 6.08 18.60 -37.42
N PHE A 23 4.90 18.08 -37.81
CA PHE A 23 3.88 17.64 -36.87
C PHE A 23 4.33 16.40 -36.08
N LEU A 24 5.03 15.46 -36.74
CA LEU A 24 5.52 14.24 -36.11
C LEU A 24 6.62 14.53 -35.08
N VAL A 25 7.52 15.48 -35.36
CA VAL A 25 8.56 15.93 -34.41
C VAL A 25 7.95 16.62 -33.19
N ILE A 26 6.94 17.44 -33.36
CA ILE A 26 6.26 18.14 -32.28
C ILE A 26 5.50 17.13 -31.38
N CYS A 27 4.79 16.15 -31.97
CA CYS A 27 4.12 15.10 -31.20
C CYS A 27 5.11 14.22 -30.41
N CYS A 28 6.27 13.86 -30.99
CA CYS A 28 7.29 13.14 -30.28
C CYS A 28 7.88 13.96 -29.12
N LEU A 29 8.13 15.25 -29.32
CA LEU A 29 8.60 16.15 -28.23
C LEU A 29 7.59 16.25 -27.09
N PHE A 30 6.29 16.35 -27.36
CA PHE A 30 5.24 16.35 -26.34
C PHE A 30 5.12 15.01 -25.62
N LEU A 31 5.31 13.89 -26.32
CA LEU A 31 5.33 12.55 -25.73
C LEU A 31 6.53 12.37 -24.79
N PHE A 32 7.72 12.83 -25.17
CA PHE A 32 8.89 12.79 -24.30
C PHE A 32 8.77 13.73 -23.09
N LEU A 33 8.15 14.91 -23.26
CA LEU A 33 7.94 15.85 -22.17
C LEU A 33 6.92 15.34 -21.15
N SER A 34 5.87 14.64 -21.61
CA SER A 34 4.89 14.02 -20.70
C SER A 34 5.47 12.87 -19.89
N ILE A 35 6.39 12.08 -20.44
CA ILE A 35 7.06 11.01 -19.69
C ILE A 35 8.01 11.59 -18.62
N ALA A 36 8.63 12.75 -18.89
CA ALA A 36 9.48 13.42 -17.91
C ALA A 36 8.70 14.06 -16.73
N LEU A 37 7.42 14.38 -16.92
CA LEU A 37 6.55 14.95 -15.87
C LEU A 37 5.87 13.88 -15.00
N PHE A 38 5.80 12.62 -15.45
CA PHE A 38 5.52 11.48 -14.58
C PHE A 38 6.82 11.04 -13.88
N GLY A 39 7.59 12.05 -13.43
CA GLY A 39 8.78 11.83 -12.62
C GLY A 39 8.42 10.94 -11.46
N CYS A 40 9.24 9.94 -11.25
CA CYS A 40 9.34 9.11 -10.06
C CYS A 40 8.83 9.87 -8.85
N GLY A 41 7.61 9.55 -8.39
CA GLY A 41 7.29 9.85 -7.01
C GLY A 41 8.40 9.19 -6.23
N ASP A 42 9.22 9.98 -5.56
CA ASP A 42 10.15 9.50 -4.56
C ASP A 42 9.35 8.60 -3.63
N GLN A 43 9.32 7.32 -3.92
CA GLN A 43 9.08 6.33 -2.89
C GLN A 43 10.28 6.52 -1.96
N GLN A 44 10.14 7.46 -1.02
CA GLN A 44 11.00 7.48 0.15
C GLN A 44 10.93 6.05 0.67
N VAL A 45 11.99 5.29 0.43
CA VAL A 45 12.23 4.01 1.10
C VAL A 45 12.31 4.39 2.57
N GLN A 46 11.14 4.38 3.21
CA GLN A 46 11.01 4.74 4.62
C GLN A 46 11.84 3.70 5.37
N GLN A 47 13.00 4.15 5.83
CA GLN A 47 13.91 3.28 6.56
C GLN A 47 13.13 2.71 7.74
N PRO A 48 13.07 1.39 7.90
CA PRO A 48 12.31 0.77 8.98
C PRO A 48 12.74 1.37 10.32
N ASP A 49 11.79 1.75 11.15
CA ASP A 49 12.06 2.25 12.49
C ASP A 49 12.92 1.22 13.26
N PRO A 50 14.14 1.59 13.73
CA PRO A 50 15.02 0.63 14.40
C PRO A 50 14.39 0.00 15.65
N ARG A 51 13.40 0.66 16.27
CA ARG A 51 12.65 0.14 17.41
C ARG A 51 11.78 -1.05 17.07
N LEU A 52 11.41 -1.26 15.78
CA LEU A 52 10.67 -2.45 15.33
C LEU A 52 11.36 -3.75 15.69
N LYS A 53 12.69 -3.75 15.82
CA LYS A 53 13.47 -4.93 16.19
C LYS A 53 13.18 -5.44 17.61
N ALA A 54 12.59 -4.60 18.46
CA ALA A 54 12.21 -4.98 19.82
C ALA A 54 10.88 -5.76 19.87
N PHE A 55 10.14 -5.84 18.77
CA PHE A 55 8.85 -6.53 18.71
C PHE A 55 9.00 -7.89 18.04
N HIS A 56 8.72 -8.94 18.80
CA HIS A 56 8.86 -10.33 18.36
C HIS A 56 7.51 -11.02 18.32
N VAL A 57 7.16 -11.56 17.17
CA VAL A 57 5.98 -12.42 17.02
C VAL A 57 6.32 -13.78 17.65
N LEU A 58 5.56 -14.15 18.69
CA LEU A 58 5.78 -15.41 19.43
C LEU A 58 4.96 -16.56 18.84
N SER A 59 3.77 -16.26 18.35
CA SER A 59 2.88 -17.23 17.72
C SER A 59 2.08 -16.58 16.62
N ALA A 60 1.73 -17.34 15.59
CA ALA A 60 0.79 -16.93 14.55
C ALA A 60 0.09 -18.16 13.98
N HIS A 61 -1.23 -18.09 13.87
CA HIS A 61 -2.08 -19.10 13.25
C HIS A 61 -2.88 -18.46 12.15
N ILE A 62 -3.16 -19.20 11.08
CA ILE A 62 -3.94 -18.70 9.96
C ILE A 62 -5.24 -19.51 9.83
N ILE A 63 -6.33 -18.80 9.57
CA ILE A 63 -7.62 -19.35 9.16
C ILE A 63 -7.92 -18.78 7.79
N ILE A 64 -8.18 -19.65 6.81
CA ILE A 64 -8.50 -19.26 5.44
C ILE A 64 -9.95 -19.69 5.14
N LEU A 65 -10.76 -18.72 4.72
CA LEU A 65 -12.12 -18.92 4.24
C LEU A 65 -12.20 -18.36 2.83
N ASP A 66 -12.21 -19.23 1.84
CA ASP A 66 -12.12 -18.90 0.41
C ASP A 66 -10.85 -18.09 0.08
N THR A 67 -11.00 -16.79 -0.13
CA THR A 67 -9.90 -15.85 -0.40
C THR A 67 -9.59 -14.94 0.78
N GLN A 68 -10.37 -15.01 1.85
CA GLN A 68 -10.15 -14.22 3.06
C GLN A 68 -9.21 -14.97 4.00
N ALA A 69 -8.26 -14.25 4.56
CA ALA A 69 -7.34 -14.76 5.57
C ALA A 69 -7.48 -13.97 6.85
N GLU A 70 -7.62 -14.69 7.97
CA GLU A 70 -7.48 -14.16 9.31
C GLU A 70 -6.24 -14.80 9.94
N VAL A 71 -5.38 -13.96 10.52
CA VAL A 71 -4.19 -14.41 11.23
C VAL A 71 -4.26 -13.91 12.65
N ASP A 72 -4.39 -14.81 13.61
CA ASP A 72 -4.31 -14.54 15.03
C ASP A 72 -2.96 -14.94 15.60
N GLY A 73 -2.54 -14.27 16.66
CA GLY A 73 -1.27 -14.58 17.29
C GLY A 73 -0.93 -13.67 18.46
N THR A 74 0.34 -13.73 18.87
CA THR A 74 0.86 -12.90 19.96
C THR A 74 2.18 -12.25 19.57
N VAL A 75 2.35 -11.00 20.00
CA VAL A 75 3.58 -10.22 19.82
C VAL A 75 4.07 -9.71 21.18
N GLN A 76 5.38 -9.77 21.39
CA GLN A 76 6.05 -9.30 22.59
C GLN A 76 6.93 -8.08 22.28
N ASN A 77 6.90 -7.09 23.18
CA ASN A 77 7.85 -5.99 23.19
C ASN A 77 9.00 -6.31 24.17
N THR A 78 10.20 -6.51 23.64
CA THR A 78 11.43 -6.74 24.43
C THR A 78 12.26 -5.45 24.61
N GLY A 79 11.75 -4.30 24.12
CA GLY A 79 12.39 -3.00 24.28
C GLY A 79 12.38 -2.50 25.72
N HIS A 80 13.05 -1.38 25.94
CA HIS A 80 13.22 -0.77 27.26
C HIS A 80 12.62 0.66 27.34
N ASP A 81 11.92 1.08 26.31
CA ASP A 81 11.28 2.38 26.26
C ASP A 81 10.15 2.48 27.30
N ARG A 82 9.92 3.68 27.82
CA ARG A 82 8.91 3.89 28.87
C ARG A 82 7.48 4.00 28.33
N TYR A 83 7.32 4.13 27.05
CA TYR A 83 6.03 4.40 26.41
C TYR A 83 5.41 3.13 25.84
N PRO A 84 4.08 3.02 25.90
CA PRO A 84 3.38 1.98 25.15
C PRO A 84 3.36 2.29 23.67
N TYR A 85 3.37 1.24 22.88
CA TYR A 85 3.32 1.31 21.42
C TYR A 85 2.11 0.58 20.85
N ASP A 86 1.52 1.18 19.81
CA ASP A 86 0.69 0.44 18.88
C ASP A 86 1.60 -0.04 17.74
N VAL A 87 1.57 -1.33 17.48
CA VAL A 87 2.41 -1.96 16.46
C VAL A 87 1.52 -2.46 15.34
N THR A 88 1.69 -1.90 14.15
CA THR A 88 1.09 -2.48 12.96
C THR A 88 1.91 -3.67 12.52
N LEU A 89 1.23 -4.80 12.33
CA LEU A 89 1.80 -6.05 11.87
C LEU A 89 1.30 -6.36 10.46
N THR A 90 2.13 -7.01 9.66
CA THR A 90 1.74 -7.57 8.37
C THR A 90 2.09 -9.04 8.30
N ALA A 91 1.16 -9.83 7.78
CA ALA A 91 1.39 -11.20 7.38
C ALA A 91 1.49 -11.25 5.86
N THR A 92 2.59 -11.75 5.32
CA THR A 92 2.74 -11.99 3.89
C THR A 92 2.64 -13.48 3.63
N PHE A 93 1.78 -13.85 2.70
CA PHE A 93 1.55 -15.23 2.29
C PHE A 93 2.35 -15.53 1.02
N TYR A 94 3.01 -16.69 1.00
CA TYR A 94 3.87 -17.09 -0.09
C TYR A 94 3.45 -18.44 -0.67
N ASP A 95 3.71 -18.63 -1.96
CA ASP A 95 3.65 -19.92 -2.63
C ASP A 95 4.92 -20.75 -2.41
N ASN A 96 4.95 -21.97 -2.97
CA ASN A 96 6.12 -22.86 -2.91
C ASN A 96 7.35 -22.31 -3.65
N ALA A 97 7.14 -21.39 -4.61
CA ALA A 97 8.23 -20.74 -5.36
C ALA A 97 8.76 -19.48 -4.63
N GLY A 98 8.10 -19.06 -3.54
CA GLY A 98 8.47 -17.87 -2.77
C GLY A 98 7.87 -16.57 -3.28
N ASN A 99 6.90 -16.62 -4.20
CA ASN A 99 6.18 -15.43 -4.65
C ASN A 99 5.09 -15.08 -3.64
N ALA A 100 4.86 -13.79 -3.42
CA ALA A 100 3.77 -13.33 -2.57
C ALA A 100 2.42 -13.57 -3.26
N VAL A 101 1.51 -14.25 -2.55
CA VAL A 101 0.17 -14.62 -3.02
C VAL A 101 -0.95 -13.98 -2.19
N GLY A 102 -0.59 -13.08 -1.28
CA GLY A 102 -1.53 -12.31 -0.48
C GLY A 102 -0.89 -11.66 0.73
N GLN A 103 -1.68 -10.82 1.40
CA GLN A 103 -1.27 -10.12 2.62
C GLN A 103 -2.46 -9.93 3.56
N ALA A 104 -2.17 -9.89 4.88
CA ALA A 104 -3.08 -9.46 5.92
C ALA A 104 -2.39 -8.42 6.81
N GLN A 105 -3.17 -7.48 7.36
CA GLN A 105 -2.66 -6.44 8.24
C GLN A 105 -3.57 -6.23 9.45
N GLY A 106 -2.99 -5.75 10.54
CA GLY A 106 -3.70 -5.37 11.75
C GLY A 106 -2.77 -4.70 12.75
N THR A 107 -3.32 -4.28 13.88
CA THR A 107 -2.58 -3.56 14.90
C THR A 107 -2.72 -4.27 16.25
N ALA A 108 -1.59 -4.51 16.90
CA ALA A 108 -1.56 -4.85 18.32
C ALA A 108 -1.35 -3.57 19.11
N GLU A 109 -2.26 -3.29 20.03
CA GLU A 109 -2.32 -2.01 20.71
C GLU A 109 -1.75 -2.06 22.14
N ASP A 110 -1.23 -0.91 22.58
CA ASP A 110 -0.88 -0.66 23.98
C ASP A 110 0.16 -1.66 24.52
N ILE A 111 1.24 -1.87 23.77
CA ILE A 111 2.28 -2.83 24.14
C ILE A 111 3.39 -2.12 24.93
N LEU A 112 3.38 -2.27 26.26
CA LEU A 112 4.47 -1.81 27.12
C LEU A 112 5.71 -2.72 27.02
N PRO A 113 6.89 -2.24 27.43
CA PRO A 113 8.09 -3.06 27.56
C PRO A 113 7.86 -4.33 28.40
N GLY A 114 8.32 -5.46 27.91
CA GLY A 114 8.12 -6.77 28.52
C GLY A 114 6.73 -7.39 28.31
N MET A 115 5.77 -6.63 27.80
CA MET A 115 4.39 -7.13 27.56
C MET A 115 4.29 -7.99 26.31
N THR A 116 3.38 -8.96 26.40
CA THR A 116 2.88 -9.73 25.26
C THR A 116 1.42 -9.35 25.02
N ARG A 117 1.05 -9.10 23.76
CA ARG A 117 -0.33 -8.76 23.37
C ARG A 117 -0.81 -9.66 22.23
N PRO A 118 -2.08 -10.03 22.23
CA PRO A 118 -2.70 -10.69 21.09
C PRO A 118 -2.84 -9.72 19.93
N PHE A 119 -2.86 -10.24 18.71
CA PHE A 119 -3.21 -9.52 17.50
C PHE A 119 -4.12 -10.35 16.61
N VAL A 120 -4.88 -9.65 15.77
CA VAL A 120 -5.65 -10.23 14.67
C VAL A 120 -5.34 -9.42 13.42
N LEU A 121 -4.94 -10.10 12.35
CA LEU A 121 -4.68 -9.50 11.04
C LEU A 121 -5.72 -10.02 10.06
N LEU A 122 -6.29 -9.11 9.29
CA LEU A 122 -7.29 -9.43 8.27
C LEU A 122 -6.74 -9.10 6.89
N GLY A 123 -7.02 -9.96 5.91
CA GLY A 123 -6.55 -9.76 4.56
C GLY A 123 -7.06 -10.77 3.55
N GLN A 124 -6.33 -10.89 2.46
CA GLN A 124 -6.67 -11.79 1.37
C GLN A 124 -5.49 -12.66 0.98
N VAL A 125 -5.79 -13.88 0.53
CA VAL A 125 -4.81 -14.86 0.08
C VAL A 125 -5.35 -15.67 -1.09
N ASP A 126 -4.50 -15.99 -2.07
CA ASP A 126 -4.78 -17.05 -3.05
C ASP A 126 -4.60 -18.41 -2.37
N SER A 127 -5.69 -18.94 -1.80
CA SER A 127 -5.66 -20.18 -1.02
C SER A 127 -5.16 -21.40 -1.81
N ALA A 128 -5.37 -21.40 -3.14
CA ALA A 128 -4.90 -22.47 -4.00
C ALA A 128 -3.37 -22.53 -4.15
N LYS A 129 -2.70 -21.41 -3.93
CA LYS A 129 -1.24 -21.28 -4.05
C LYS A 129 -0.52 -21.15 -2.70
N TYR A 130 -1.26 -20.89 -1.63
CA TYR A 130 -0.67 -20.69 -0.31
C TYR A 130 0.16 -21.88 0.18
N SER A 131 1.36 -21.61 0.65
CA SER A 131 2.28 -22.61 1.20
C SER A 131 2.81 -22.20 2.57
N ARG A 132 3.20 -20.94 2.77
CA ARG A 132 3.77 -20.45 4.02
C ARG A 132 3.43 -19.00 4.29
N MET A 133 3.53 -18.62 5.55
CA MET A 133 3.28 -17.27 6.04
C MET A 133 4.51 -16.74 6.79
N VAL A 134 4.73 -15.43 6.66
CA VAL A 134 5.70 -14.67 7.48
C VAL A 134 4.98 -13.49 8.07
N VAL A 135 4.99 -13.35 9.39
CA VAL A 135 4.43 -12.19 10.11
C VAL A 135 5.57 -11.33 10.60
N SER A 136 5.49 -10.03 10.34
CA SER A 136 6.51 -9.06 10.74
C SER A 136 5.90 -7.73 11.18
N PRO A 137 6.55 -7.02 12.13
CA PRO A 137 6.22 -5.64 12.45
C PRO A 137 6.49 -4.73 11.24
N LEU A 138 5.54 -3.84 10.93
CA LEU A 138 5.60 -2.92 9.80
C LEU A 138 5.88 -1.49 10.24
N SER A 139 5.17 -1.02 11.28
CA SER A 139 5.31 0.34 11.79
C SER A 139 4.95 0.43 13.27
N LEU A 140 5.40 1.50 13.91
CA LEU A 140 5.15 1.81 15.31
C LEU A 140 4.48 3.16 15.43
N ARG A 141 3.52 3.24 16.36
CA ARG A 141 2.96 4.50 16.83
C ARG A 141 3.10 4.57 18.35
N GLU A 142 3.84 5.56 18.85
CA GLU A 142 3.96 5.83 20.28
C GLU A 142 2.64 6.37 20.82
N ARG A 143 2.08 5.76 21.86
CA ARG A 143 0.95 6.29 22.60
C ARG A 143 1.44 7.23 23.68
N ARG A 144 1.31 8.52 23.44
CA ARG A 144 1.44 9.52 24.49
C ARG A 144 0.07 9.70 25.14
N TYR A 145 -0.09 9.18 26.34
CA TYR A 145 -1.26 9.55 27.13
C TYR A 145 -1.11 11.02 27.48
N GLU A 146 -1.78 11.89 26.75
CA GLU A 146 -1.98 13.26 27.22
C GLU A 146 -2.69 13.14 28.56
N LYS A 147 -1.98 13.54 29.61
CA LYS A 147 -2.50 13.55 30.96
C LYS A 147 -3.47 14.75 31.08
N ASN A 148 -4.64 14.64 30.45
CA ASN A 148 -5.78 15.51 30.71
C ASN A 148 -6.30 15.18 32.09
N LEU A 149 -5.50 15.47 33.11
CA LEU A 149 -5.97 15.57 34.46
C LEU A 149 -6.88 16.81 34.52
N PRO A 150 -8.17 16.65 34.84
CA PRO A 150 -9.01 17.82 35.11
C PRO A 150 -8.29 18.67 36.15
N SER A 151 -8.18 19.96 35.88
CA SER A 151 -7.62 20.91 36.87
C SER A 151 -8.31 20.71 38.20
N PRO A 152 -7.58 20.59 39.32
CA PRO A 152 -8.21 20.48 40.63
C PRO A 152 -9.15 21.69 40.83
N PRO A 153 -10.36 21.48 41.41
CA PRO A 153 -11.29 22.57 41.63
C PRO A 153 -10.60 23.67 42.44
N PRO A 154 -10.90 24.95 42.16
CA PRO A 154 -10.32 26.06 42.91
C PRO A 154 -10.65 25.91 44.40
N ILE A 155 -9.61 25.96 45.24
CA ILE A 155 -9.78 25.97 46.67
C ILE A 155 -10.40 27.33 47.02
N THR A 156 -11.68 27.34 47.35
CA THR A 156 -12.38 28.52 47.84
C THR A 156 -11.98 28.72 49.29
N PRO A 157 -11.48 29.90 49.69
CA PRO A 157 -11.09 30.17 51.07
C PRO A 157 -12.27 30.23 52.04
#